data_1c29cfa1e36170108642ed77209c2bc9
#
_entry.id   1c29cfa1e36170108642ed77209c2bc9
#
_cell.length_a   1.000
_cell.length_b   1.000
_cell.length_c   1.000
_cell.angle_alpha   90.00
_cell.angle_beta   90.00
_cell.angle_gamma   90.00
#
_symmetry.space_group_name_H-M   'P 1'
#
loop_
_entity.id
_entity.type
_entity.pdbx_description
1 polymer ?
#
loop_
_entity_poly.entity_id
_entity_poly.type
_entity_poly.pdbx_seq_one_letter_code
_entity_poly.pdbx_strand_id
1 'polypeptide(L)'
;MTGRQTSRQATRQRTRKPSSQRGQVRGRLGNRNRKRNRRHGPINALKRSWRKANWPTRIKMVLIPTVAVVVVVALVAGLVRFTNWRAQVRAAEAAQLELTRTYDFNPGNIISDGQFFNGSAMSQAEVQSFLDTQGGSLAAMTFDTSNESGEGLCADYTGTKGESAAAIIDQSARACKVSQKVLLTVMQKEQHLVTAVDPSDYQLMAAMGLNCPDTADCDPAYAGFFDNARFFAHFRIPGLT
;
A
#
# COMPACT_ATOMS: atom_id res chain seq x y z
N MET A 1 27.74 -45.46 -16.60
CA MET A 1 26.95 -46.19 -17.61
C MET A 1 26.21 -45.10 -18.38
N THR A 2 26.83 -44.68 -19.49
CA THR A 2 26.50 -45.01 -20.88
C THR A 2 25.12 -44.52 -21.24
N GLY A 3 24.90 -43.66 -22.16
CA GLY A 3 25.51 -43.26 -23.42
C GLY A 3 24.35 -42.74 -24.29
N ARG A 4 24.52 -41.96 -25.16
CA ARG A 4 24.89 -41.73 -26.56
C ARG A 4 23.77 -40.89 -27.21
N GLN A 5 24.07 -39.70 -27.71
CA GLN A 5 24.40 -39.24 -29.07
C GLN A 5 23.75 -40.01 -30.24
N THR A 6 23.12 -39.26 -31.13
CA THR A 6 23.15 -39.30 -32.61
C THR A 6 22.32 -38.14 -33.15
N SER A 7 22.76 -37.09 -33.79
CA SER A 7 23.41 -36.76 -35.07
C SER A 7 22.86 -37.46 -36.31
N ARG A 8 22.40 -36.67 -37.30
CA ARG A 8 22.62 -36.75 -38.78
C ARG A 8 21.66 -35.80 -39.49
N GLN A 9 22.23 -34.78 -40.17
CA GLN A 9 22.63 -34.67 -41.59
C GLN A 9 21.42 -34.53 -42.53
N ALA A 10 21.22 -33.37 -43.12
CA ALA A 10 21.68 -32.82 -44.40
C ALA A 10 21.20 -33.59 -45.63
N THR A 11 20.41 -32.90 -46.47
CA THR A 11 20.46 -33.17 -47.93
C THR A 11 20.12 -31.90 -48.68
N ARG A 12 21.10 -31.45 -49.46
CA ARG A 12 21.05 -30.52 -50.59
C ARG A 12 20.41 -31.19 -51.77
N GLN A 13 19.52 -30.52 -52.49
CA GLN A 13 19.34 -30.80 -53.90
C GLN A 13 19.15 -29.53 -54.73
N ARG A 14 20.06 -29.38 -55.63
CA ARG A 14 20.19 -28.46 -56.77
C ARG A 14 19.53 -29.14 -57.99
N THR A 15 18.79 -28.42 -58.80
CA THR A 15 18.73 -28.63 -60.28
C THR A 15 17.93 -27.45 -60.90
N ARG A 16 18.53 -26.71 -61.71
CA ARG A 16 18.68 -26.62 -63.15
C ARG A 16 17.64 -25.71 -63.83
N LYS A 17 18.18 -24.65 -64.41
CA LYS A 17 17.59 -23.92 -65.55
C LYS A 17 17.52 -24.80 -66.77
N PRO A 18 16.64 -24.49 -67.69
CA PRO A 18 17.11 -24.22 -69.08
C PRO A 18 16.56 -22.94 -69.76
N SER A 19 17.26 -22.65 -70.78
CA SER A 19 17.39 -21.47 -71.57
C SER A 19 16.36 -21.35 -72.70
N SER A 20 16.16 -20.07 -73.15
CA SER A 20 16.00 -19.56 -74.51
C SER A 20 14.76 -19.93 -75.34
N GLN A 21 14.05 -18.90 -75.78
CA GLN A 21 13.90 -18.69 -77.21
C GLN A 21 13.48 -17.25 -77.51
N ARG A 22 14.13 -16.71 -78.52
CA ARG A 22 13.91 -15.44 -79.23
C ARG A 22 12.61 -15.44 -79.99
N GLY A 23 11.91 -14.35 -79.98
CA GLY A 23 10.84 -14.02 -80.93
C GLY A 23 10.72 -12.52 -81.06
N GLN A 24 11.39 -11.99 -82.13
CA GLN A 24 11.20 -10.61 -82.58
C GLN A 24 9.88 -10.52 -83.33
N VAL A 25 9.01 -9.59 -82.95
CA VAL A 25 8.01 -9.03 -83.83
C VAL A 25 8.00 -7.51 -83.65
N ARG A 26 8.37 -6.84 -84.78
CA ARG A 26 8.21 -5.39 -85.03
C ARG A 26 6.73 -5.05 -85.09
N GLY A 27 6.33 -3.98 -84.46
CA GLY A 27 5.01 -3.44 -84.77
C GLY A 27 4.62 -2.18 -83.96
N ARG A 28 4.76 -1.06 -84.61
CA ARG A 28 3.99 0.19 -84.53
C ARG A 28 4.07 1.08 -83.27
N LEU A 29 4.70 2.21 -83.50
CA LEU A 29 4.56 3.49 -82.83
C LEU A 29 3.09 3.84 -82.56
N GLY A 30 2.72 3.81 -81.30
CA GLY A 30 1.51 4.42 -80.78
C GLY A 30 1.90 5.39 -79.71
N ASN A 31 1.96 6.67 -80.05
CA ASN A 31 2.16 7.80 -79.13
C ASN A 31 0.96 7.89 -78.21
N ARG A 32 1.02 7.21 -77.04
CA ARG A 32 0.07 7.40 -75.99
C ARG A 32 0.69 8.31 -74.93
N ASN A 33 0.27 9.55 -75.05
CA ASN A 33 0.39 10.59 -74.02
C ASN A 33 -0.02 10.01 -72.65
N ARG A 34 0.87 9.35 -71.90
CA ARG A 34 0.68 8.98 -70.52
C ARG A 34 0.73 10.26 -69.73
N LYS A 35 -0.46 10.85 -69.47
CA LYS A 35 -0.65 11.81 -68.37
C LYS A 35 -0.09 11.16 -67.10
N ARG A 36 1.12 11.57 -66.70
CA ARG A 36 1.69 11.26 -65.39
C ARG A 36 0.73 11.76 -64.33
N ASN A 37 -0.10 10.87 -63.82
CA ASN A 37 -0.91 11.10 -62.65
C ASN A 37 0.09 11.27 -61.47
N ARG A 38 0.55 12.52 -61.26
CA ARG A 38 1.33 12.89 -60.06
C ARG A 38 0.41 12.65 -58.87
N ARG A 39 0.54 11.50 -58.23
CA ARG A 39 -0.04 11.23 -56.92
C ARG A 39 0.49 12.33 -56.01
N HIS A 40 -0.30 13.37 -55.81
CA HIS A 40 -0.02 14.39 -54.82
C HIS A 40 -0.10 13.73 -53.46
N GLY A 41 1.02 13.59 -52.76
CA GLY A 41 1.08 13.01 -51.43
C GLY A 41 0.14 13.76 -50.47
N PRO A 42 -0.29 13.12 -49.41
CA PRO A 42 -1.27 13.64 -48.44
C PRO A 42 -0.91 15.06 -47.91
N ILE A 43 0.37 15.35 -47.82
CA ILE A 43 0.89 16.67 -47.37
C ILE A 43 0.50 17.80 -48.35
N ASN A 44 0.49 17.55 -49.67
CA ASN A 44 0.12 18.56 -50.65
C ASN A 44 -1.40 18.80 -50.70
N ALA A 45 -2.20 17.79 -50.42
CA ALA A 45 -3.64 17.94 -50.23
C ALA A 45 -3.97 18.79 -48.99
N LEU A 46 -3.27 18.56 -47.88
CA LEU A 46 -3.43 19.33 -46.65
C LEU A 46 -3.05 20.81 -46.84
N LYS A 47 -1.95 21.11 -47.57
CA LYS A 47 -1.55 22.51 -47.88
C LYS A 47 -2.57 23.23 -48.75
N ARG A 48 -3.25 22.54 -49.65
CA ARG A 48 -4.33 23.14 -50.49
C ARG A 48 -5.58 23.44 -49.68
N SER A 49 -5.98 22.56 -48.78
CA SER A 49 -7.15 22.77 -47.91
C SER A 49 -6.91 23.93 -46.94
N TRP A 50 -5.68 24.03 -46.40
CA TRP A 50 -5.29 25.12 -45.51
C TRP A 50 -5.38 26.52 -46.17
N ARG A 51 -4.92 26.64 -47.44
CA ARG A 51 -4.95 27.93 -48.18
C ARG A 51 -6.36 28.40 -48.51
N LYS A 52 -7.32 27.49 -48.66
CA LYS A 52 -8.72 27.80 -49.02
C LYS A 52 -9.64 27.90 -47.80
N ALA A 53 -9.17 27.56 -46.64
CA ALA A 53 -9.98 27.52 -45.41
C ALA A 53 -10.15 28.91 -44.80
N ASN A 54 -11.37 29.26 -44.42
CA ASN A 54 -11.69 30.42 -43.62
C ASN A 54 -11.09 30.27 -42.21
N TRP A 55 -10.90 31.40 -41.49
CA TRP A 55 -10.32 31.45 -40.14
C TRP A 55 -10.88 30.38 -39.18
N PRO A 56 -12.21 30.20 -39.00
CA PRO A 56 -12.76 29.19 -38.14
C PRO A 56 -12.40 27.75 -38.54
N THR A 57 -12.30 27.48 -39.84
CA THR A 57 -11.94 26.14 -40.37
C THR A 57 -10.46 25.83 -40.13
N ARG A 58 -9.58 26.83 -40.19
CA ARG A 58 -8.15 26.66 -39.89
C ARG A 58 -7.95 26.31 -38.38
N ILE A 59 -8.69 26.98 -37.47
CA ILE A 59 -8.67 26.65 -36.04
C ILE A 59 -9.11 25.19 -35.83
N LYS A 60 -10.21 24.75 -36.42
CA LYS A 60 -10.68 23.37 -36.29
C LYS A 60 -9.66 22.35 -36.83
N MET A 61 -8.99 22.66 -37.95
CA MET A 61 -7.97 21.77 -38.56
C MET A 61 -6.73 21.57 -37.68
N VAL A 62 -6.43 22.49 -36.78
CA VAL A 62 -5.33 22.35 -35.80
C VAL A 62 -5.85 21.81 -34.48
N LEU A 63 -6.95 22.37 -34.02
CA LEU A 63 -7.47 22.04 -32.65
C LEU A 63 -7.88 20.55 -32.54
N ILE A 64 -8.58 20.03 -33.55
CA ILE A 64 -9.07 18.64 -33.51
C ILE A 64 -7.92 17.62 -33.41
N PRO A 65 -6.88 17.65 -34.30
CA PRO A 65 -5.78 16.70 -34.15
C PRO A 65 -4.95 16.94 -32.90
N THR A 66 -4.79 18.19 -32.45
CA THR A 66 -4.07 18.48 -31.21
C THR A 66 -4.79 17.89 -30.01
N VAL A 67 -6.10 18.10 -29.90
CA VAL A 67 -6.92 17.48 -28.84
C VAL A 67 -6.87 15.95 -28.93
N ALA A 68 -6.97 15.38 -30.13
CA ALA A 68 -6.86 13.94 -30.30
C ALA A 68 -5.51 13.39 -29.82
N VAL A 69 -4.40 14.05 -30.13
CA VAL A 69 -3.06 13.67 -29.64
C VAL A 69 -2.99 13.77 -28.11
N VAL A 70 -3.48 14.85 -27.52
CA VAL A 70 -3.50 15.03 -26.07
C VAL A 70 -4.31 13.93 -25.38
N VAL A 71 -5.48 13.59 -25.93
CA VAL A 71 -6.33 12.52 -25.40
C VAL A 71 -5.60 11.15 -25.49
N VAL A 72 -4.98 10.86 -26.62
CA VAL A 72 -4.21 9.60 -26.78
C VAL A 72 -3.05 9.54 -25.78
N VAL A 73 -2.29 10.62 -25.62
CA VAL A 73 -1.19 10.69 -24.65
C VAL A 73 -1.71 10.50 -23.22
N ALA A 74 -2.82 11.14 -22.87
CA ALA A 74 -3.43 10.99 -21.56
C ALA A 74 -3.91 9.55 -21.29
N LEU A 75 -4.51 8.89 -22.28
CA LEU A 75 -4.94 7.50 -22.20
C LEU A 75 -3.74 6.55 -22.05
N VAL A 76 -2.68 6.75 -22.82
CA VAL A 76 -1.46 5.93 -22.70
C VAL A 76 -0.81 6.14 -21.33
N ALA A 77 -0.67 7.38 -20.86
CA ALA A 77 -0.12 7.68 -19.55
C ALA A 77 -0.98 7.07 -18.43
N GLY A 78 -2.30 7.15 -18.54
CA GLY A 78 -3.24 6.51 -17.61
C GLY A 78 -3.09 4.99 -17.59
N LEU A 79 -2.97 4.36 -18.76
CA LEU A 79 -2.77 2.92 -18.86
C LEU A 79 -1.44 2.47 -18.24
N VAL A 80 -0.34 3.19 -18.53
CA VAL A 80 0.98 2.91 -17.94
C VAL A 80 0.92 3.05 -16.42
N ARG A 81 0.29 4.12 -15.92
CA ARG A 81 0.14 4.34 -14.48
C ARG A 81 -0.68 3.23 -13.81
N PHE A 82 -1.76 2.80 -14.46
CA PHE A 82 -2.62 1.71 -13.99
C PHE A 82 -1.89 0.35 -13.98
N THR A 83 -1.12 0.04 -15.02
CA THR A 83 -0.34 -1.22 -15.08
C THR A 83 0.77 -1.24 -14.02
N ASN A 84 1.46 -0.11 -13.81
CA ASN A 84 2.47 0.02 -12.77
C ASN A 84 1.87 -0.13 -11.37
N TRP A 85 0.72 0.52 -11.11
CA TRP A 85 0.00 0.35 -9.85
C TRP A 85 -0.39 -1.12 -9.60
N ARG A 86 -0.95 -1.80 -10.61
CA ARG A 86 -1.27 -3.23 -10.50
C ARG A 86 -0.04 -4.10 -10.24
N ALA A 87 1.11 -3.77 -10.85
CA ALA A 87 2.35 -4.48 -10.59
C ALA A 87 2.83 -4.31 -9.15
N GLN A 88 2.72 -3.10 -8.59
CA GLN A 88 3.05 -2.82 -7.19
C GLN A 88 2.14 -3.57 -6.22
N VAL A 89 0.83 -3.60 -6.47
CA VAL A 89 -0.13 -4.36 -5.66
C VAL A 89 0.22 -5.86 -5.64
N ARG A 90 0.48 -6.45 -6.80
CA ARG A 90 0.88 -7.88 -6.89
C ARG A 90 2.21 -8.16 -6.19
N ALA A 91 3.17 -7.24 -6.28
CA ALA A 91 4.44 -7.37 -5.57
C ALA A 91 4.24 -7.31 -4.05
N ALA A 92 3.37 -6.42 -3.56
CA ALA A 92 3.03 -6.34 -2.14
C ALA A 92 2.30 -7.61 -1.65
N GLU A 93 1.33 -8.12 -2.42
CA GLU A 93 0.65 -9.40 -2.12
C GLU A 93 1.64 -10.57 -2.05
N ALA A 94 2.57 -10.65 -3.03
CA ALA A 94 3.58 -11.70 -3.04
C ALA A 94 4.52 -11.61 -1.83
N ALA A 95 4.92 -10.39 -1.44
CA ALA A 95 5.75 -10.17 -0.24
C ALA A 95 5.02 -10.57 1.05
N GLN A 96 3.72 -10.28 1.17
CA GLN A 96 2.91 -10.71 2.32
C GLN A 96 2.76 -12.22 2.38
N LEU A 97 2.51 -12.87 1.24
CA LEU A 97 2.44 -14.34 1.16
C LEU A 97 3.79 -14.99 1.52
N GLU A 98 4.90 -14.39 1.15
CA GLU A 98 6.23 -14.89 1.54
C GLU A 98 6.46 -14.75 3.05
N LEU A 99 6.04 -13.64 3.67
CA LEU A 99 6.08 -13.47 5.12
C LEU A 99 5.26 -14.54 5.84
N THR A 100 4.05 -14.88 5.35
CA THR A 100 3.22 -15.92 5.95
C THR A 100 3.87 -17.30 5.87
N ARG A 101 4.61 -17.59 4.80
CA ARG A 101 5.34 -18.85 4.62
C ARG A 101 6.61 -18.94 5.46
N THR A 102 7.36 -17.82 5.52
CA THR A 102 8.66 -17.78 6.20
C THR A 102 8.51 -17.79 7.72
N TYR A 103 7.50 -17.11 8.23
CA TYR A 103 7.31 -16.91 9.68
C TYR A 103 6.10 -17.66 10.26
N ASP A 104 5.45 -18.54 9.49
CA ASP A 104 4.22 -19.23 9.88
C ASP A 104 3.13 -18.24 10.38
N PHE A 105 3.11 -17.05 9.74
CA PHE A 105 2.22 -15.96 10.14
C PHE A 105 0.77 -16.28 9.78
N ASN A 106 -0.09 -16.38 10.79
CA ASN A 106 -1.52 -16.54 10.63
C ASN A 106 -2.24 -15.21 10.93
N PRO A 107 -2.79 -14.51 9.92
CA PRO A 107 -3.49 -13.23 10.14
C PRO A 107 -4.75 -13.34 10.99
N GLY A 108 -5.32 -14.54 11.15
CA GLY A 108 -6.43 -14.82 12.06
C GLY A 108 -6.00 -15.14 13.49
N ASN A 109 -4.69 -15.32 13.73
CA ASN A 109 -4.13 -15.59 15.05
C ASN A 109 -2.73 -14.99 15.15
N ILE A 110 -2.66 -13.65 15.17
CA ILE A 110 -1.40 -12.89 15.21
C ILE A 110 -0.68 -12.93 16.55
N ILE A 111 -1.40 -13.27 17.62
CA ILE A 111 -0.89 -13.45 18.99
C ILE A 111 -1.68 -14.55 19.66
N SER A 112 -1.02 -15.45 20.38
CA SER A 112 -1.70 -16.47 21.16
C SER A 112 -2.34 -15.91 22.42
N ASP A 113 -3.40 -16.56 22.92
CA ASP A 113 -4.04 -16.18 24.18
C ASP A 113 -3.05 -16.16 25.34
N GLY A 114 -2.13 -17.13 25.40
CA GLY A 114 -1.08 -17.19 26.41
C GLY A 114 -0.10 -16.02 26.40
N GLN A 115 0.08 -15.38 25.23
CA GLN A 115 0.89 -14.16 25.10
C GLN A 115 0.06 -12.90 25.37
N PHE A 116 -1.21 -12.89 24.92
CA PHE A 116 -2.10 -11.76 25.13
C PHE A 116 -2.48 -11.60 26.60
N PHE A 117 -2.85 -12.69 27.27
CA PHE A 117 -3.28 -12.71 28.66
C PHE A 117 -2.14 -12.97 29.65
N ASN A 118 -0.92 -12.56 29.32
CA ASN A 118 0.23 -12.63 30.20
C ASN A 118 0.50 -11.29 30.93
N GLY A 119 -0.22 -11.00 32.00
CA GLY A 119 -0.04 -9.78 32.82
C GLY A 119 1.33 -9.65 33.51
N SER A 120 2.22 -10.61 33.31
CA SER A 120 3.61 -10.60 33.82
C SER A 120 4.63 -10.70 32.71
N ALA A 121 4.26 -10.32 31.45
CA ALA A 121 5.13 -10.37 30.32
C ALA A 121 6.31 -9.40 30.39
N MET A 122 6.17 -8.31 31.16
CA MET A 122 7.21 -7.35 31.49
C MET A 122 7.04 -6.93 32.98
N SER A 123 8.13 -6.55 33.64
CA SER A 123 8.12 -5.83 34.88
C SER A 123 7.98 -4.33 34.63
N GLN A 124 7.61 -3.55 35.64
CA GLN A 124 7.57 -2.09 35.56
C GLN A 124 8.92 -1.50 35.08
N ALA A 125 10.05 -2.04 35.59
CA ALA A 125 11.37 -1.58 35.17
C ALA A 125 11.66 -1.85 33.67
N GLU A 126 11.20 -2.98 33.12
CA GLU A 126 11.32 -3.30 31.71
C GLU A 126 10.40 -2.43 30.86
N VAL A 127 9.19 -2.10 31.34
CA VAL A 127 8.30 -1.12 30.65
C VAL A 127 8.98 0.25 30.63
N GLN A 128 9.55 0.73 31.76
CA GLN A 128 10.27 1.99 31.80
C GLN A 128 11.46 2.00 30.84
N SER A 129 12.31 0.96 30.90
CA SER A 129 13.46 0.85 29.96
C SER A 129 13.07 0.81 28.50
N PHE A 130 11.94 0.18 28.18
CA PHE A 130 11.39 0.18 26.82
C PHE A 130 10.97 1.59 26.41
N LEU A 131 10.20 2.30 27.23
CA LEU A 131 9.77 3.68 26.95
C LEU A 131 10.97 4.63 26.77
N ASP A 132 11.98 4.53 27.64
CA ASP A 132 13.23 5.30 27.55
C ASP A 132 13.94 5.05 26.19
N THR A 133 13.96 3.79 25.74
CA THR A 133 14.59 3.41 24.46
C THR A 133 13.84 3.96 23.26
N GLN A 134 12.52 4.09 23.34
CA GLN A 134 11.69 4.63 22.26
C GLN A 134 11.81 6.15 22.11
N GLY A 135 12.28 6.86 23.14
CA GLY A 135 12.57 8.28 23.12
C GLY A 135 11.34 9.20 23.09
N GLY A 136 10.16 8.67 23.35
CA GLY A 136 8.93 9.46 23.53
C GLY A 136 8.85 10.09 24.93
N SER A 137 8.06 11.18 25.06
CA SER A 137 7.86 11.89 26.33
C SER A 137 7.16 11.05 27.40
N LEU A 138 6.43 10.02 27.00
CA LEU A 138 5.67 9.16 27.93
C LEU A 138 6.57 8.52 29.00
N ALA A 139 7.84 8.28 28.69
CA ALA A 139 8.84 7.76 29.63
C ALA A 139 9.03 8.63 30.88
N ALA A 140 8.86 9.95 30.75
CA ALA A 140 9.02 10.90 31.84
C ALA A 140 7.69 11.43 32.41
N MET A 141 6.55 11.02 31.85
CA MET A 141 5.23 11.50 32.27
C MET A 141 4.73 10.79 33.52
N THR A 142 4.02 11.56 34.36
CA THR A 142 3.31 11.07 35.53
C THR A 142 1.87 11.53 35.51
N PHE A 143 0.99 10.75 36.12
CA PHE A 143 -0.45 11.00 36.12
C PHE A 143 -1.00 10.74 37.55
N ASP A 144 -2.02 11.46 37.93
CA ASP A 144 -2.79 11.13 39.14
C ASP A 144 -3.75 9.99 38.80
N THR A 145 -3.75 8.97 39.61
CA THR A 145 -4.61 7.79 39.48
C THR A 145 -5.56 7.66 40.64
N SER A 146 -6.70 6.99 40.42
CA SER A 146 -7.72 6.74 41.46
C SER A 146 -7.77 5.27 41.85
N ASN A 147 -8.42 4.99 42.99
CA ASN A 147 -8.76 3.63 43.37
C ASN A 147 -9.89 3.14 42.49
N GLU A 148 -9.69 2.01 41.82
CA GLU A 148 -10.67 1.42 40.93
C GLU A 148 -10.97 -0.04 41.31
N SER A 149 -12.27 -0.37 41.38
CA SER A 149 -12.69 -1.76 41.57
C SER A 149 -12.48 -2.57 40.32
N GLY A 150 -12.04 -3.79 40.48
CA GLY A 150 -11.89 -4.75 39.37
C GLY A 150 -13.17 -5.45 38.93
N GLU A 151 -14.29 -5.22 39.64
CA GLU A 151 -15.63 -5.78 39.37
C GLU A 151 -15.65 -7.29 39.07
N GLY A 152 -14.70 -8.04 39.67
CA GLY A 152 -14.56 -9.49 39.45
C GLY A 152 -13.87 -9.92 38.16
N LEU A 153 -13.59 -9.00 37.23
CA LEU A 153 -12.84 -9.25 36.00
C LEU A 153 -11.35 -9.00 36.14
N CYS A 154 -11.00 -7.93 36.88
CA CYS A 154 -9.64 -7.55 37.20
C CYS A 154 -9.44 -7.60 38.74
N ALA A 155 -8.21 -7.51 39.22
CA ALA A 155 -7.94 -7.12 40.59
C ALA A 155 -8.20 -5.62 40.78
N ASP A 156 -8.47 -5.20 42.03
CA ASP A 156 -8.61 -3.79 42.36
C ASP A 156 -7.30 -3.04 42.08
N TYR A 157 -7.43 -1.77 41.69
CA TYR A 157 -6.31 -0.88 41.45
C TYR A 157 -6.21 0.13 42.61
N THR A 158 -5.01 0.29 43.16
CA THR A 158 -4.77 1.29 44.18
C THR A 158 -4.13 2.51 43.58
N GLY A 159 -4.87 3.63 43.54
CA GLY A 159 -4.43 4.87 42.98
C GLY A 159 -3.34 5.57 43.76
N THR A 160 -2.50 6.32 43.06
CA THR A 160 -1.39 7.11 43.64
C THR A 160 -1.27 8.43 42.86
N LYS A 161 -0.90 9.52 43.57
CA LYS A 161 -0.61 10.80 42.91
C LYS A 161 0.77 10.76 42.26
N GLY A 162 0.86 11.31 41.05
CA GLY A 162 2.12 11.41 40.31
C GLY A 162 2.70 10.05 39.93
N GLU A 163 1.85 9.08 39.62
CA GLU A 163 2.25 7.74 39.21
C GLU A 163 2.85 7.74 37.82
N SER A 164 3.98 7.07 37.58
CA SER A 164 4.64 7.04 36.27
C SER A 164 3.81 6.25 35.28
N ALA A 165 3.88 6.63 34.01
CA ALA A 165 3.23 5.89 32.92
C ALA A 165 3.61 4.39 32.91
N ALA A 166 4.87 4.07 33.19
CA ALA A 166 5.33 2.69 33.28
C ALA A 166 4.67 1.91 34.41
N ALA A 167 4.44 2.56 35.60
CA ALA A 167 3.73 1.94 36.71
C ALA A 167 2.25 1.70 36.36
N ILE A 168 1.58 2.67 35.79
CA ILE A 168 0.18 2.55 35.34
C ILE A 168 0.02 1.39 34.35
N ILE A 169 0.89 1.29 33.37
CA ILE A 169 0.87 0.22 32.36
C ILE A 169 1.09 -1.14 33.03
N ASP A 170 2.09 -1.27 33.88
CA ASP A 170 2.38 -2.54 34.58
C ASP A 170 1.26 -2.96 35.52
N GLN A 171 0.76 -2.05 36.35
CA GLN A 171 -0.30 -2.37 37.33
C GLN A 171 -1.63 -2.70 36.63
N SER A 172 -2.01 -1.94 35.57
CA SER A 172 -3.21 -2.23 34.77
C SER A 172 -3.11 -3.59 34.09
N ALA A 173 -1.95 -3.89 33.49
CA ALA A 173 -1.66 -5.17 32.85
C ALA A 173 -1.78 -6.34 33.85
N ARG A 174 -1.17 -6.24 35.02
CA ARG A 174 -1.22 -7.27 36.07
C ARG A 174 -2.62 -7.45 36.63
N ALA A 175 -3.30 -6.34 36.94
CA ALA A 175 -4.63 -6.37 37.50
C ALA A 175 -5.62 -7.13 36.62
N CYS A 176 -5.56 -6.93 35.31
CA CYS A 176 -6.49 -7.52 34.33
C CYS A 176 -5.91 -8.74 33.60
N LYS A 177 -4.68 -9.15 33.94
CA LYS A 177 -3.97 -10.26 33.28
C LYS A 177 -3.82 -10.07 31.78
N VAL A 178 -3.62 -8.83 31.31
CA VAL A 178 -3.32 -8.48 29.91
C VAL A 178 -1.85 -8.14 29.81
N SER A 179 -1.19 -8.53 28.74
CA SER A 179 0.25 -8.27 28.57
C SER A 179 0.56 -6.78 28.47
N GLN A 180 1.60 -6.31 29.19
CA GLN A 180 2.15 -4.97 29.05
C GLN A 180 2.52 -4.65 27.59
N LYS A 181 3.00 -5.64 26.83
CA LYS A 181 3.32 -5.50 25.39
C LYS A 181 2.08 -5.19 24.57
N VAL A 182 0.94 -5.77 24.91
CA VAL A 182 -0.34 -5.47 24.26
C VAL A 182 -0.75 -4.02 24.53
N LEU A 183 -0.72 -3.57 25.77
CA LEU A 183 -1.06 -2.19 26.11
C LEU A 183 -0.15 -1.19 25.40
N LEU A 184 1.16 -1.39 25.40
CA LEU A 184 2.13 -0.55 24.69
C LEU A 184 1.89 -0.53 23.17
N THR A 185 1.56 -1.68 22.59
CA THR A 185 1.27 -1.78 21.13
C THR A 185 0.01 -1.01 20.78
N VAL A 186 -1.04 -1.10 21.58
CA VAL A 186 -2.29 -0.37 21.33
C VAL A 186 -2.08 1.14 21.50
N MET A 187 -1.41 1.60 22.57
CA MET A 187 -1.05 3.01 22.75
C MET A 187 -0.27 3.57 21.55
N GLN A 188 0.66 2.79 21.03
CA GLN A 188 1.40 3.19 19.83
C GLN A 188 0.53 3.21 18.57
N LYS A 189 -0.34 2.22 18.41
CA LYS A 189 -1.20 2.11 17.24
C LYS A 189 -2.28 3.20 17.19
N GLU A 190 -2.94 3.47 18.33
CA GLU A 190 -4.06 4.40 18.41
C GLU A 190 -3.60 5.86 18.41
N GLN A 191 -2.60 6.21 19.20
CA GLN A 191 -2.22 7.60 19.45
C GLN A 191 -0.72 7.90 19.28
N HIS A 192 0.10 6.93 18.83
CA HIS A 192 1.56 7.04 18.73
C HIS A 192 2.28 7.39 20.03
N LEU A 193 1.66 7.20 21.19
CA LEU A 193 2.12 7.71 22.49
C LEU A 193 3.50 7.20 22.91
N VAL A 194 3.85 5.97 22.52
CA VAL A 194 5.16 5.38 22.89
C VAL A 194 6.33 6.15 22.28
N THR A 195 6.15 6.74 21.09
CA THR A 195 7.20 7.47 20.37
C THR A 195 6.95 8.99 20.27
N ALA A 196 5.81 9.47 20.74
CA ALA A 196 5.47 10.89 20.67
C ALA A 196 6.39 11.71 21.58
N VAL A 197 7.06 12.73 21.01
CA VAL A 197 7.94 13.65 21.77
C VAL A 197 7.13 14.75 22.45
N ASP A 198 6.01 15.16 21.85
CA ASP A 198 5.11 16.20 22.37
C ASP A 198 3.66 15.76 22.14
N PRO A 199 3.13 14.79 22.93
CA PRO A 199 1.76 14.33 22.76
C PRO A 199 0.78 15.42 23.17
N SER A 200 -0.25 15.63 22.35
CA SER A 200 -1.35 16.55 22.64
C SER A 200 -2.23 16.02 23.79
N ASP A 201 -3.01 16.91 24.41
CA ASP A 201 -3.98 16.54 25.43
C ASP A 201 -4.98 15.50 24.91
N TYR A 202 -5.40 15.60 23.64
CA TYR A 202 -6.27 14.61 23.00
C TYR A 202 -5.62 13.23 22.92
N GLN A 203 -4.35 13.14 22.53
CA GLN A 203 -3.64 11.86 22.48
C GLN A 203 -3.54 11.19 23.84
N LEU A 204 -3.30 11.99 24.89
CA LEU A 204 -3.28 11.49 26.27
C LEU A 204 -4.68 11.09 26.76
N MET A 205 -5.71 11.86 26.39
CA MET A 205 -7.10 11.60 26.76
C MET A 205 -7.63 10.31 26.10
N ALA A 206 -7.28 10.08 24.82
CA ALA A 206 -7.71 8.94 24.03
C ALA A 206 -6.66 7.82 23.95
N ALA A 207 -5.79 7.68 24.93
CA ALA A 207 -4.55 6.91 24.89
C ALA A 207 -4.62 5.52 24.24
N MET A 208 -5.72 4.80 24.43
CA MET A 208 -5.99 3.46 23.89
C MET A 208 -7.17 3.45 22.91
N GLY A 209 -7.74 4.62 22.55
CA GLY A 209 -8.92 4.75 21.67
C GLY A 209 -10.23 4.28 22.31
N LEU A 210 -10.25 3.97 23.60
CA LEU A 210 -11.44 3.44 24.28
C LEU A 210 -12.50 4.55 24.43
N ASN A 211 -13.72 4.30 23.91
CA ASN A 211 -14.86 5.23 23.94
C ASN A 211 -14.52 6.66 23.47
N CYS A 212 -13.61 6.77 22.49
CA CYS A 212 -13.24 8.00 21.79
C CYS A 212 -13.54 7.85 20.30
N PRO A 213 -14.80 7.94 19.86
CA PRO A 213 -15.15 7.78 18.46
C PRO A 213 -14.67 8.97 17.60
N ASP A 214 -14.31 8.75 16.35
CA ASP A 214 -13.83 9.79 15.40
C ASP A 214 -14.84 10.91 15.13
N THR A 215 -16.11 10.69 15.46
CA THR A 215 -17.24 11.60 15.10
C THR A 215 -17.86 12.32 16.29
N ALA A 216 -17.35 12.09 17.51
CA ALA A 216 -17.86 12.70 18.74
C ALA A 216 -16.74 12.84 19.77
N ASP A 217 -16.99 13.59 20.85
CA ASP A 217 -16.07 13.70 21.97
C ASP A 217 -15.91 12.35 22.68
N CYS A 218 -14.75 12.15 23.33
CA CYS A 218 -14.51 10.98 24.19
C CYS A 218 -15.53 10.96 25.35
N ASP A 219 -15.94 9.77 25.74
CA ASP A 219 -16.74 9.58 26.96
C ASP A 219 -15.92 9.97 28.19
N PRO A 220 -16.34 10.97 29.00
CA PRO A 220 -15.59 11.43 30.15
C PRO A 220 -15.28 10.36 31.21
N ALA A 221 -16.09 9.29 31.25
CA ALA A 221 -15.88 8.18 32.18
C ALA A 221 -14.64 7.33 31.88
N TYR A 222 -14.13 7.42 30.63
CA TYR A 222 -12.98 6.65 30.14
C TYR A 222 -11.86 7.54 29.61
N ALA A 223 -12.07 8.86 29.61
CA ALA A 223 -11.14 9.83 29.08
C ALA A 223 -9.98 10.09 30.06
N GLY A 224 -8.75 9.97 29.54
CA GLY A 224 -7.53 10.16 30.31
C GLY A 224 -6.57 8.99 30.17
N PHE A 225 -5.27 9.24 30.33
CA PHE A 225 -4.25 8.20 30.15
C PHE A 225 -4.48 7.01 31.09
N PHE A 226 -4.73 7.26 32.36
CA PHE A 226 -4.99 6.22 33.34
C PHE A 226 -6.27 5.46 33.06
N ASP A 227 -7.39 6.18 32.91
CA ASP A 227 -8.71 5.57 32.70
C ASP A 227 -8.73 4.76 31.39
N ASN A 228 -8.17 5.29 30.32
CA ASN A 228 -8.08 4.57 29.05
C ASN A 228 -7.23 3.30 29.14
N ALA A 229 -6.06 3.36 29.82
CA ALA A 229 -5.18 2.20 29.99
C ALA A 229 -5.83 1.15 30.89
N ARG A 230 -6.42 1.58 32.00
CA ARG A 230 -7.05 0.70 32.99
C ARG A 230 -8.30 0.02 32.46
N PHE A 231 -9.21 0.78 31.87
CA PHE A 231 -10.47 0.24 31.34
C PHE A 231 -10.28 -0.56 30.06
N PHE A 232 -9.34 -0.21 29.20
CA PHE A 232 -9.00 -1.06 28.04
C PHE A 232 -8.56 -2.45 28.50
N ALA A 233 -7.73 -2.54 29.52
CA ALA A 233 -7.32 -3.83 30.07
C ALA A 233 -8.49 -4.59 30.72
N HIS A 234 -9.50 -3.86 31.25
CA HIS A 234 -10.71 -4.42 31.85
C HIS A 234 -11.71 -4.97 30.81
N PHE A 235 -11.82 -4.35 29.63
CA PHE A 235 -12.73 -4.81 28.58
C PHE A 235 -12.22 -6.11 27.93
N ARG A 236 -12.39 -7.20 28.65
CA ARG A 236 -12.31 -8.54 28.06
C ARG A 236 -13.44 -8.68 27.05
N ILE A 237 -13.14 -9.18 25.86
CA ILE A 237 -14.16 -9.57 24.88
C ILE A 237 -15.06 -10.61 25.54
N PRO A 238 -16.38 -10.32 25.74
CA PRO A 238 -17.30 -11.31 26.32
C PRO A 238 -17.38 -12.50 25.37
N GLY A 239 -16.96 -13.69 25.81
CA GLY A 239 -17.12 -14.94 25.06
C GLY A 239 -15.84 -15.74 24.78
N LEU A 240 -14.67 -15.31 25.25
CA LEU A 240 -13.43 -16.08 25.22
C LEU A 240 -13.10 -16.60 26.66
N THR A 241 -13.96 -17.43 27.22
CA THR A 241 -13.65 -18.29 28.40
C THR A 241 -13.59 -19.71 27.97
#